data_fd63314e3f37418d5b6a4c602e4f14f3
#
_entry.id   fd63314e3f37418d5b6a4c602e4f14f3
#
_cell.length_a   1.000
_cell.length_b   1.000
_cell.length_c   1.000
_cell.angle_alpha   90.00
_cell.angle_beta   90.00
_cell.angle_gamma   90.00
#
_symmetry.space_group_name_H-M   'P 1'
#
loop_
_entity.id
_entity.type
_entity.pdbx_description
1 polymer ?
#
loop_
_entity_poly.entity_id
_entity_poly.type
_entity_poly.pdbx_seq_one_letter_code
_entity_poly.pdbx_strand_id
1 'polypeptide(L)' 'MADAIYNSPLRWIRLAQYCQLSGDTSDAVHARRRKLQWRDGVHCKLGPDGNLWINPEEVNKWVESNESQARGVKSPAHAA' A
#
# COMPACT_ATOMS: atom_id res chain seq x y z
N MET A 1 20.54 -1.96 6.67
CA MET A 1 20.12 -0.58 6.62
C MET A 1 18.67 -0.48 6.21
N ALA A 2 17.94 0.31 6.95
CA ALA A 2 16.54 0.53 6.62
C ALA A 2 16.37 1.08 5.22
N ASP A 3 17.30 1.92 4.80
CA ASP A 3 17.24 2.53 3.47
C ASP A 3 17.33 1.49 2.38
N ALA A 4 18.03 0.39 2.61
CA ALA A 4 18.17 -0.62 1.58
C ALA A 4 16.82 -1.24 1.22
N ILE A 5 15.90 -1.29 2.18
CA ILE A 5 14.58 -1.85 1.94
C ILE A 5 13.77 -0.93 1.04
N TYR A 6 13.78 0.37 1.35
CA TYR A 6 12.95 1.33 0.63
C TYR A 6 13.58 1.74 -0.69
N ASN A 7 14.91 1.66 -0.77
CA ASN A 7 15.61 2.05 -1.97
C ASN A 7 15.96 0.85 -2.83
N SER A 8 15.32 -0.26 -2.56
CA SER A 8 15.51 -1.46 -3.34
C SER A 8 15.20 -1.18 -4.81
N PRO A 9 15.97 -1.74 -5.75
CA PRO A 9 15.64 -1.61 -7.16
C PRO A 9 14.35 -2.32 -7.51
N LEU A 10 13.86 -3.17 -6.65
CA LEU A 10 12.62 -3.90 -6.90
C LEU A 10 11.44 -2.97 -6.70
N ARG A 11 10.73 -2.71 -7.78
CA ARG A 11 9.51 -1.92 -7.72
C ARG A 11 8.37 -2.73 -7.13
N TRP A 12 8.38 -4.01 -7.39
CA TRP A 12 7.28 -4.90 -7.00
C TRP A 12 7.77 -5.92 -6.00
N ILE A 13 7.08 -6.03 -4.87
CA ILE A 13 7.37 -7.05 -3.85
C ILE A 13 6.09 -7.85 -3.63
N ARG A 14 6.28 -9.07 -3.18
CA ARG A 14 5.13 -9.95 -2.96
C ARG A 14 4.29 -9.45 -1.80
N LEU A 15 3.00 -9.77 -1.87
CA LEU A 15 2.06 -9.35 -0.86
C LEU A 15 2.50 -9.74 0.55
N ALA A 16 2.97 -10.97 0.72
CA ALA A 16 3.41 -11.42 2.05
C ALA A 16 4.55 -10.57 2.58
N GLN A 17 5.49 -10.22 1.73
CA GLN A 17 6.61 -9.38 2.14
C GLN A 17 6.14 -7.98 2.49
N TYR A 18 5.25 -7.44 1.68
CA TYR A 18 4.67 -6.14 1.96
C TYR A 18 3.97 -6.12 3.31
N CYS A 19 3.20 -7.16 3.60
CA CYS A 19 2.49 -7.22 4.87
C CYS A 19 3.44 -7.29 6.05
N GLN A 20 4.55 -8.02 5.91
CA GLN A 20 5.55 -8.08 6.96
C GLN A 20 6.18 -6.73 7.22
N LEU A 21 6.49 -5.99 6.15
CA LEU A 21 7.18 -4.71 6.29
C LEU A 21 6.26 -3.63 6.82
N SER A 22 5.01 -3.65 6.42
CA SER A 22 4.08 -2.55 6.71
C SER A 22 3.15 -2.82 7.88
N GLY A 23 3.01 -4.07 8.28
CA GLY A 23 2.02 -4.43 9.28
C GLY A 23 0.60 -4.53 8.73
N ASP A 24 0.46 -4.44 7.42
CA ASP A 24 -0.84 -4.56 6.76
C ASP A 24 -1.26 -6.02 6.71
N THR A 25 -2.48 -6.27 6.25
CA THR A 25 -3.00 -7.62 6.10
C THR A 25 -3.44 -7.86 4.66
N SER A 26 -3.43 -9.11 4.24
CA SER A 26 -3.87 -9.43 2.89
C SER A 26 -5.35 -9.12 2.70
N ASP A 27 -6.16 -9.32 3.73
CA ASP A 27 -7.58 -9.00 3.63
C ASP A 27 -7.80 -7.52 3.37
N ALA A 28 -7.04 -6.67 4.05
CA ALA A 28 -7.15 -5.23 3.86
C ALA A 28 -6.74 -4.84 2.44
N VAL A 29 -5.68 -5.46 1.92
CA VAL A 29 -5.23 -5.19 0.56
C VAL A 29 -6.29 -5.57 -0.45
N HIS A 30 -6.85 -6.76 -0.29
CA HIS A 30 -7.90 -7.22 -1.21
C HIS A 30 -9.14 -6.34 -1.13
N ALA A 31 -9.47 -5.86 0.07
CA ALA A 31 -10.60 -4.95 0.21
C ALA A 31 -10.36 -3.64 -0.54
N ARG A 32 -9.16 -3.09 -0.44
CA ARG A 32 -8.84 -1.86 -1.16
C ARG A 32 -8.91 -2.05 -2.67
N ARG A 33 -8.50 -3.22 -3.14
CA ARG A 33 -8.61 -3.53 -4.57
C ARG A 33 -10.07 -3.57 -5.01
N ARG A 34 -10.91 -4.23 -4.22
CA ARG A 34 -12.34 -4.32 -4.56
C ARG A 34 -13.01 -2.96 -4.57
N LYS A 35 -12.57 -2.08 -3.67
CA LYS A 35 -13.14 -0.74 -3.57
C LYS A 35 -12.48 0.24 -4.52
N LEU A 36 -11.53 -0.23 -5.31
CA LEU A 36 -10.80 0.57 -6.28
C LEU A 36 -10.00 1.70 -5.63
N GLN A 37 -9.65 1.52 -4.38
CA GLN A 37 -8.74 2.45 -3.70
C GLN A 37 -7.31 2.22 -4.15
N TRP A 38 -6.99 0.98 -4.47
CA TRP A 38 -5.71 0.60 -5.05
C TRP A 38 -5.97 0.05 -6.45
N ARG A 39 -5.24 0.58 -7.41
CA ARG A 39 -5.45 0.26 -8.81
C ARG A 39 -4.43 -0.76 -9.30
N ASP A 40 -4.91 -1.72 -10.05
CA ASP A 40 -4.03 -2.70 -10.70
C ASP A 40 -3.08 -1.99 -11.64
N GLY A 41 -1.81 -2.38 -11.55
CA GLY A 41 -0.78 -1.77 -12.38
C GLY A 41 -0.14 -0.55 -11.77
N VAL A 42 -0.71 -0.03 -10.68
CA VAL A 42 -0.17 1.14 -9.98
C VAL A 42 0.28 0.73 -8.59
N HIS A 43 -0.66 0.45 -7.70
CA HIS A 43 -0.35 0.09 -6.32
C HIS A 43 -0.09 -1.39 -6.17
N CYS A 44 -0.74 -2.19 -6.97
CA CYS A 44 -0.65 -3.64 -6.89
C CYS A 44 -0.85 -4.21 -8.28
N LYS A 45 -0.43 -5.45 -8.46
CA LYS A 45 -0.54 -6.10 -9.76
C LYS A 45 -0.50 -7.60 -9.58
N LEU A 46 -1.39 -8.29 -10.28
CA LEU A 46 -1.36 -9.74 -10.30
C LEU A 46 -0.33 -10.16 -11.33
N GLY A 47 0.70 -10.85 -10.87
CA GLY A 47 1.77 -11.28 -11.76
C GLY A 47 1.41 -12.52 -12.56
N PRO A 48 2.23 -12.84 -13.55
CA PRO A 48 1.98 -14.03 -14.36
C PRO A 48 2.10 -15.32 -13.59
N ASP A 49 2.72 -15.27 -12.41
CA ASP A 49 2.85 -16.45 -11.55
C ASP A 49 1.64 -16.64 -10.64
N GLY A 50 0.62 -15.80 -10.78
CA GLY A 50 -0.58 -15.88 -9.95
C GLY A 50 -0.46 -15.22 -8.61
N ASN A 51 0.67 -14.61 -8.31
CA ASN A 51 0.87 -13.91 -7.03
C ASN A 51 0.57 -12.44 -7.17
N LEU A 52 0.08 -11.85 -6.09
CA LEU A 52 -0.16 -10.41 -6.05
C LEU A 52 1.12 -9.71 -5.61
N TRP A 53 1.50 -8.72 -6.38
CA TRP A 53 2.70 -7.92 -6.13
C TRP A 53 2.28 -6.51 -5.75
N ILE A 54 3.04 -5.88 -4.86
CA ILE A 54 2.73 -4.55 -4.34
C ILE A 54 3.87 -3.61 -4.70
N ASN A 55 3.52 -2.39 -5.08
CA ASN A 55 4.49 -1.33 -5.34
C ASN A 55 4.55 -0.43 -4.11
N PRO A 56 5.59 -0.58 -3.26
CA PRO A 56 5.61 0.18 -2.01
C PRO A 56 5.67 1.68 -2.21
N GLU A 57 6.32 2.11 -3.28
CA GLU A 57 6.44 3.53 -3.53
C GLU A 57 5.08 4.17 -3.80
N GLU A 58 4.25 3.48 -4.57
CA GLU A 58 2.91 3.99 -4.85
C GLU A 58 2.02 3.92 -3.63
N VAL A 59 2.24 2.90 -2.79
CA VAL A 59 1.51 2.82 -1.52
C VAL A 59 1.88 4.00 -0.64
N ASN A 60 3.15 4.37 -0.60
CA ASN A 60 3.57 5.55 0.16
C ASN A 60 2.87 6.79 -0.32
N LYS A 61 2.78 6.98 -1.62
CA LYS A 61 2.08 8.14 -2.18
C LYS A 61 0.61 8.12 -1.80
N TRP A 62 0.02 6.95 -1.84
CA TRP A 62 -1.39 6.82 -1.48
C TRP A 62 -1.63 7.20 -0.02
N VAL A 63 -0.77 6.72 0.87
CA VAL A 63 -0.88 7.06 2.29
C VAL A 63 -0.73 8.57 2.50
N GLU A 64 0.24 9.14 1.84
CA GLU A 64 0.54 10.56 2.01
C GLU A 64 -0.52 11.45 1.39
N SER A 65 -1.28 10.93 0.45
CA SER A 65 -2.33 11.70 -0.18
C SER A 65 -3.45 12.10 0.77
N ASN A 66 -3.49 11.46 1.95
CA ASN A 66 -4.50 11.75 2.96
C ASN A 66 -4.03 12.79 3.97
N GLU A 67 -2.99 13.49 3.65
CA GLU A 67 -2.32 14.39 4.57
C GLU A 67 -3.25 15.48 5.09
N SER A 68 -4.05 16.06 4.21
CA SER A 68 -4.92 17.16 4.60
C SER A 68 -5.97 16.73 5.62
N GLN A 69 -6.41 15.49 5.55
CA GLN A 69 -7.38 14.98 6.51
C GLN A 69 -6.76 14.76 7.87
N ALA A 70 -5.50 14.43 7.89
CA ALA A 70 -4.80 14.24 9.17
C ALA A 70 -4.82 15.51 10.00
N ARG A 71 -4.82 16.64 9.35
CA ARG A 71 -4.87 17.92 10.04
C ARG A 71 -6.28 18.26 10.49
N GLY A 72 -7.22 17.83 9.76
CA GLY A 72 -8.59 18.05 10.15
C GLY A 72 -8.99 17.13 11.19
N VAL A 73 -8.81 17.12 11.07
CA VAL A 73 -9.38 16.55 11.59
C VAL A 73 -9.86 16.16 12.08
N LYS A 74 -9.86 16.03 11.92
CA LYS A 74 -10.31 15.42 12.20
C LYS A 74 -10.73 14.76 12.41
N SER A 75 -10.68 14.80 12.34
CA SER A 75 -11.20 13.97 12.36
C SER A 75 -11.57 13.43 12.66
N PRO A 76 -11.70 13.60 12.84
CA PRO A 76 -12.22 12.89 13.15
C PRO A 76 -12.63 12.28 13.08
N ALA A 77 -12.65 12.50 12.71
CA ALA A 77 -13.15 11.88 12.48
C ALA A 77 -13.07 11.04 12.41
N HIS A 78 -12.77 11.06 12.41
CA HIS A 78 -12.83 10.16 12.33
C HIS A 78 -12.89 9.67 12.89
N ALA A 79 -12.73 10.22 13.06
CA ALA A 79 -12.96 9.86 13.49
C ALA A 79 -13.40 9.62 13.80
N ALA A 80 -13.39 9.73 13.87
CA ALA A 80 -13.97 9.39 14.09
C ALA A 80 -14.27 9.07 14.17
#